data_ea862df2132296aab4e0d4a87c247149
#
_entry.id   ea862df2132296aab4e0d4a87c247149
#
_cell.length_a   1.000
_cell.length_b   1.000
_cell.length_c   1.000
_cell.angle_alpha   90.00
_cell.angle_beta   90.00
_cell.angle_gamma   90.00
#
_symmetry.space_group_name_H-M   'P 1'
#
loop_
_entity.id
_entity.type
_entity.pdbx_description
1 polymer ?
#
loop_
_entity_poly.entity_id
_entity_poly.type
_entity_poly.pdbx_seq_one_letter_code
_entity_poly.pdbx_strand_id
1 'polypeptide(L)'
;MKKENLLTGDRPTGKLHIGHYIGSLKKRVKIQDQFNNFIMIADQQALTDNAKNPKKIQNSLIEVILDYLSVGIDPIKSNIFVQSQIPELSELTMHYLNLVSISRLKRNPTVKNEMKEKNFGDSVPTGFFIYPVSQAADITAFKASIVPVGEDQIPMIEQTNEIVKTFNNTYKQNVLKRAKALLPEKGMGRLPGVDGKAKMSKSLNNAIYLSDSPDIIRQKVMSMYTDPNHIRVTDPGRIEDNTVFTYLDAFCKDKKYLAEMKEHYKAGGLGDVKVKKYLNEIIQAELEPIRNRRSQYQNNLDYIYEILKDGSNQARLIASQTLHEVRDAMGINYF
;
A
#
# COMPACT_ATOMS: atom_id res chain seq x y z
N MET A 1 10.81 -23.88 12.35
CA MET A 1 9.35 -23.62 12.35
C MET A 1 8.93 -23.19 10.94
N LYS A 2 7.76 -23.62 10.47
CA LYS A 2 7.24 -23.19 9.14
C LYS A 2 6.87 -21.71 9.23
N LYS A 3 7.38 -20.89 8.30
CA LYS A 3 7.05 -19.46 8.25
C LYS A 3 5.56 -19.27 8.01
N GLU A 4 4.97 -18.26 8.62
CA GLU A 4 3.59 -17.85 8.34
C GLU A 4 3.47 -17.17 6.98
N ASN A 5 2.32 -17.32 6.34
CA ASN A 5 2.05 -16.65 5.07
C ASN A 5 1.57 -15.21 5.34
N LEU A 6 2.22 -14.27 4.67
CA LEU A 6 1.88 -12.85 4.69
C LEU A 6 1.43 -12.43 3.30
N LEU A 7 0.26 -11.79 3.21
CA LEU A 7 -0.20 -11.16 1.97
C LEU A 7 -0.21 -9.64 2.12
N THR A 8 0.33 -8.97 1.13
CA THR A 8 0.23 -7.53 0.96
C THR A 8 0.15 -7.20 -0.52
N GLY A 9 -0.23 -5.97 -0.86
CA GLY A 9 -0.28 -5.55 -2.25
C GLY A 9 -0.67 -4.09 -2.39
N ASP A 10 -0.54 -3.59 -3.61
CA ASP A 10 -0.95 -2.25 -3.97
C ASP A 10 -1.69 -2.26 -5.31
N ARG A 11 -2.65 -1.36 -5.45
CA ARG A 11 -3.37 -1.12 -6.71
C ARG A 11 -2.46 -0.35 -7.68
N PRO A 12 -2.24 -0.82 -8.91
CA PRO A 12 -1.38 -0.16 -9.89
C PRO A 12 -2.11 1.06 -10.50
N THR A 13 -2.22 2.13 -9.75
CA THR A 13 -2.88 3.39 -10.15
C THR A 13 -1.91 4.54 -10.41
N GLY A 14 -0.63 4.23 -10.58
CA GLY A 14 0.49 5.14 -10.83
C GLY A 14 1.68 4.82 -9.93
N LYS A 15 2.75 5.59 -10.07
CA LYS A 15 4.00 5.48 -9.31
C LYS A 15 3.76 5.54 -7.80
N LEU A 16 4.63 4.90 -7.01
CA LEU A 16 4.57 4.98 -5.55
C LEU A 16 5.35 6.21 -5.07
N HIS A 17 4.90 6.76 -3.95
CA HIS A 17 5.49 7.97 -3.34
C HIS A 17 6.07 7.67 -1.96
N ILE A 18 6.82 8.60 -1.40
CA ILE A 18 7.50 8.43 -0.11
C ILE A 18 6.53 8.12 1.04
N GLY A 19 5.25 8.49 0.93
CA GLY A 19 4.21 8.08 1.88
C GLY A 19 3.97 6.56 1.87
N HIS A 20 3.95 5.92 0.69
CA HIS A 20 3.90 4.45 0.59
C HIS A 20 5.18 3.81 1.13
N TYR A 21 6.33 4.46 0.88
CA TYR A 21 7.61 3.98 1.35
C TYR A 21 7.67 3.88 2.88
N ILE A 22 7.39 4.99 3.57
CA ILE A 22 7.40 5.03 5.04
C ILE A 22 6.25 4.21 5.64
N GLY A 23 5.05 4.34 5.07
CA GLY A 23 3.85 3.70 5.63
C GLY A 23 3.81 2.17 5.45
N SER A 24 4.50 1.63 4.43
CA SER A 24 4.39 0.21 4.10
C SER A 24 5.68 -0.42 3.59
N LEU A 25 6.28 0.09 2.50
CA LEU A 25 7.33 -0.61 1.77
C LEU A 25 8.59 -0.85 2.62
N LYS A 26 9.00 0.13 3.41
CA LYS A 26 10.17 0.02 4.30
C LYS A 26 10.00 -1.12 5.31
N LYS A 27 8.78 -1.32 5.82
CA LYS A 27 8.46 -2.43 6.72
C LYS A 27 8.45 -3.75 5.97
N ARG A 28 7.90 -3.82 4.75
CA ARG A 28 7.91 -5.05 3.93
C ARG A 28 9.34 -5.53 3.68
N VAL A 29 10.26 -4.65 3.32
CA VAL A 29 11.69 -4.97 3.17
C VAL A 29 12.28 -5.51 4.47
N LYS A 30 11.99 -4.86 5.61
CA LYS A 30 12.54 -5.26 6.92
C LYS A 30 12.08 -6.66 7.37
N ILE A 31 10.85 -7.05 7.02
CA ILE A 31 10.27 -8.32 7.51
C ILE A 31 10.27 -9.44 6.46
N GLN A 32 10.77 -9.21 5.24
CA GLN A 32 10.69 -10.18 4.15
C GLN A 32 11.38 -11.52 4.44
N ASP A 33 12.34 -11.56 5.36
CA ASP A 33 12.99 -12.80 5.79
C ASP A 33 12.19 -13.58 6.85
N GLN A 34 11.17 -12.97 7.46
CA GLN A 34 10.42 -13.53 8.58
C GLN A 34 9.22 -14.37 8.15
N PHE A 35 8.67 -14.09 6.95
CA PHE A 35 7.42 -14.67 6.46
C PHE A 35 7.59 -15.30 5.07
N ASN A 36 6.62 -16.14 4.68
CA ASN A 36 6.40 -16.47 3.28
C ASN A 36 5.58 -15.31 2.68
N ASN A 37 6.22 -14.45 1.91
CA ASN A 37 5.61 -13.21 1.43
C ASN A 37 4.94 -13.41 0.09
N PHE A 38 3.68 -13.01 0.01
CA PHE A 38 2.89 -12.87 -1.20
C PHE A 38 2.63 -11.38 -1.41
N ILE A 39 3.18 -10.82 -2.49
CA ILE A 39 3.06 -9.41 -2.81
C ILE A 39 2.27 -9.27 -4.11
N MET A 40 1.03 -8.86 -3.99
CA MET A 40 0.08 -8.79 -5.09
C MET A 40 0.08 -7.40 -5.74
N ILE A 41 0.16 -7.36 -7.06
CA ILE A 41 -0.20 -6.17 -7.83
C ILE A 41 -1.69 -6.32 -8.20
N ALA A 42 -2.54 -5.56 -7.50
CA ALA A 42 -3.99 -5.72 -7.52
C ALA A 42 -4.62 -4.96 -8.70
N ASP A 43 -4.39 -5.45 -9.92
CA ASP A 43 -4.86 -4.83 -11.16
C ASP A 43 -6.38 -4.95 -11.36
N GLN A 44 -6.99 -6.10 -11.04
CA GLN A 44 -8.45 -6.26 -11.08
C GLN A 44 -9.13 -5.34 -10.06
N GLN A 45 -8.59 -5.25 -8.85
CA GLN A 45 -9.08 -4.31 -7.84
C GLN A 45 -8.95 -2.86 -8.31
N ALA A 46 -7.89 -2.52 -9.03
CA ALA A 46 -7.70 -1.18 -9.58
C ALA A 46 -8.73 -0.82 -10.67
N LEU A 47 -9.23 -1.81 -11.39
CA LEU A 47 -10.26 -1.61 -12.43
C LEU A 47 -11.64 -1.27 -11.85
N THR A 48 -11.93 -1.57 -10.58
CA THR A 48 -13.25 -1.31 -9.98
C THR A 48 -13.66 0.16 -10.03
N ASP A 49 -12.70 1.07 -10.04
CA ASP A 49 -12.91 2.52 -10.18
C ASP A 49 -12.12 3.15 -11.34
N ASN A 50 -11.46 2.35 -12.18
CA ASN A 50 -10.74 2.79 -13.37
C ASN A 50 -11.13 1.99 -14.64
N ALA A 51 -12.31 1.38 -14.68
CA ALA A 51 -12.77 0.55 -15.80
C ALA A 51 -12.72 1.28 -17.17
N LYS A 52 -12.94 2.60 -17.18
CA LYS A 52 -12.89 3.43 -18.40
C LYS A 52 -11.46 3.76 -18.86
N ASN A 53 -10.43 3.46 -18.06
CA ASN A 53 -9.04 3.77 -18.38
C ASN A 53 -8.09 2.59 -18.08
N PRO A 54 -8.25 1.43 -18.74
CA PRO A 54 -7.43 0.24 -18.49
C PRO A 54 -5.95 0.46 -18.81
N LYS A 55 -5.61 1.32 -19.78
CA LYS A 55 -4.21 1.66 -20.12
C LYS A 55 -3.46 2.28 -18.95
N LYS A 56 -4.14 3.06 -18.11
CA LYS A 56 -3.54 3.60 -16.88
C LYS A 56 -3.07 2.49 -15.96
N ILE A 57 -3.87 1.44 -15.80
CA ILE A 57 -3.54 0.29 -14.94
C ILE A 57 -2.37 -0.48 -15.54
N GLN A 58 -2.43 -0.80 -16.83
CA GLN A 58 -1.35 -1.48 -17.55
C GLN A 58 0.00 -0.75 -17.42
N ASN A 59 0.03 0.55 -17.68
CA ASN A 59 1.24 1.35 -17.56
C ASN A 59 1.74 1.45 -16.11
N SER A 60 0.83 1.50 -15.16
CA SER A 60 1.17 1.61 -13.72
C SER A 60 1.67 0.31 -13.14
N LEU A 61 1.38 -0.85 -13.74
CA LEU A 61 1.84 -2.15 -13.26
C LEU A 61 3.37 -2.21 -13.23
N ILE A 62 4.01 -1.84 -14.35
CA ILE A 62 5.48 -1.82 -14.45
C ILE A 62 6.08 -0.78 -13.49
N GLU A 63 5.43 0.38 -13.33
CA GLU A 63 5.89 1.39 -12.38
C GLU A 63 5.91 0.86 -10.93
N VAL A 64 4.86 0.13 -10.52
CA VAL A 64 4.75 -0.42 -9.16
C VAL A 64 5.79 -1.50 -8.89
N ILE A 65 6.02 -2.44 -9.83
CA ILE A 65 7.04 -3.47 -9.59
C ILE A 65 8.45 -2.87 -9.59
N LEU A 66 8.73 -1.90 -10.45
CA LEU A 66 10.00 -1.16 -10.42
C LEU A 66 10.21 -0.48 -9.07
N ASP A 67 9.17 0.13 -8.50
CA ASP A 67 9.24 0.74 -7.17
C ASP A 67 9.47 -0.32 -6.08
N TYR A 68 8.82 -1.49 -6.14
CA TYR A 68 9.04 -2.58 -5.19
C TYR A 68 10.49 -3.08 -5.18
N LEU A 69 11.03 -3.39 -6.34
CA LEU A 69 12.41 -3.87 -6.45
C LEU A 69 13.41 -2.78 -6.06
N SER A 70 13.11 -1.53 -6.41
CA SER A 70 13.98 -0.38 -6.11
C SER A 70 14.11 -0.10 -4.64
N VAL A 71 13.05 -0.28 -3.85
CA VAL A 71 13.11 -0.12 -2.39
C VAL A 71 13.81 -1.29 -1.69
N GLY A 72 14.08 -2.40 -2.41
CA GLY A 72 14.80 -3.56 -1.90
C GLY A 72 13.93 -4.77 -1.55
N ILE A 73 12.71 -4.85 -2.09
CA ILE A 73 11.96 -6.10 -2.07
C ILE A 73 12.69 -7.08 -2.99
N ASP A 74 13.09 -8.22 -2.41
CA ASP A 74 13.84 -9.26 -3.08
C ASP A 74 12.87 -10.30 -3.69
N PRO A 75 12.84 -10.50 -5.00
CA PRO A 75 11.95 -11.45 -5.66
C PRO A 75 12.28 -12.92 -5.33
N ILE A 76 13.46 -13.21 -4.79
CA ILE A 76 13.82 -14.56 -4.31
C ILE A 76 13.14 -14.85 -2.95
N LYS A 77 12.95 -13.79 -2.13
CA LYS A 77 12.37 -13.90 -0.78
C LYS A 77 10.87 -13.62 -0.76
N SER A 78 10.37 -13.00 -1.80
CA SER A 78 8.98 -12.52 -1.87
C SER A 78 8.38 -12.91 -3.21
N ASN A 79 7.27 -13.62 -3.18
CA ASN A 79 6.53 -13.97 -4.37
C ASN A 79 5.72 -12.76 -4.85
N ILE A 80 6.17 -12.10 -5.94
CA ILE A 80 5.52 -10.93 -6.52
C ILE A 80 4.69 -11.37 -7.72
N PHE A 81 3.39 -11.11 -7.69
CA PHE A 81 2.46 -11.61 -8.71
C PHE A 81 1.38 -10.60 -9.08
N VAL A 82 0.71 -10.84 -10.20
CA VAL A 82 -0.38 -10.01 -10.72
C VAL A 82 -1.72 -10.69 -10.42
N GLN A 83 -2.65 -9.97 -9.81
CA GLN A 83 -3.95 -10.49 -9.37
C GLN A 83 -4.73 -11.15 -10.51
N SER A 84 -4.78 -10.51 -11.68
CA SER A 84 -5.52 -11.04 -12.85
C SER A 84 -4.94 -12.33 -13.43
N GLN A 85 -3.71 -12.69 -13.07
CA GLN A 85 -3.09 -13.95 -13.49
C GLN A 85 -3.50 -15.15 -12.60
N ILE A 86 -4.33 -14.92 -11.57
CA ILE A 86 -4.83 -15.93 -10.64
C ILE A 86 -6.35 -16.02 -10.75
N PRO A 87 -6.88 -16.73 -11.78
CA PRO A 87 -8.34 -16.82 -12.01
C PRO A 87 -9.11 -17.44 -10.84
N GLU A 88 -8.45 -18.26 -10.03
CA GLU A 88 -8.98 -18.88 -8.83
C GLU A 88 -9.54 -17.87 -7.83
N LEU A 89 -8.99 -16.64 -7.77
CA LEU A 89 -9.48 -15.56 -6.92
C LEU A 89 -10.91 -15.13 -7.29
N SER A 90 -11.21 -15.11 -8.59
CA SER A 90 -12.54 -14.76 -9.08
C SER A 90 -13.57 -15.82 -8.71
N GLU A 91 -13.21 -17.10 -8.79
CA GLU A 91 -14.10 -18.18 -8.39
C GLU A 91 -14.33 -18.21 -6.88
N LEU A 92 -13.27 -18.06 -6.07
CA LEU A 92 -13.40 -17.93 -4.62
C LEU A 92 -14.31 -16.76 -4.25
N THR A 93 -14.17 -15.62 -4.96
CA THR A 93 -15.04 -14.44 -4.76
C THR A 93 -16.50 -14.83 -5.00
N MET A 94 -16.80 -15.55 -6.10
CA MET A 94 -18.16 -15.99 -6.40
C MET A 94 -18.74 -16.90 -5.32
N HIS A 95 -17.95 -17.84 -4.80
CA HIS A 95 -18.37 -18.69 -3.69
C HIS A 95 -18.67 -17.87 -2.43
N TYR A 96 -17.83 -16.89 -2.10
CA TYR A 96 -17.98 -16.08 -0.90
C TYR A 96 -19.12 -15.07 -0.98
N LEU A 97 -19.52 -14.61 -2.18
CA LEU A 97 -20.69 -13.76 -2.37
C LEU A 97 -21.98 -14.41 -1.86
N ASN A 98 -22.06 -15.75 -1.86
CA ASN A 98 -23.20 -16.49 -1.30
C ASN A 98 -23.24 -16.48 0.24
N LEU A 99 -22.16 -16.05 0.90
CA LEU A 99 -22.02 -16.07 2.37
C LEU A 99 -22.16 -14.68 3.00
N VAL A 100 -22.32 -13.63 2.18
CA VAL A 100 -22.35 -12.23 2.65
C VAL A 100 -23.61 -11.52 2.13
N SER A 101 -24.36 -10.91 3.03
CA SER A 101 -25.54 -10.13 2.62
C SER A 101 -25.15 -8.73 2.15
N ILE A 102 -25.95 -8.18 1.22
CA ILE A 102 -25.84 -6.79 0.75
C ILE A 102 -25.88 -5.82 1.95
N SER A 103 -26.75 -6.10 2.93
CA SER A 103 -26.86 -5.26 4.14
C SER A 103 -25.58 -5.22 4.95
N ARG A 104 -24.83 -6.34 4.98
CA ARG A 104 -23.53 -6.40 5.68
C ARG A 104 -22.48 -5.58 4.95
N LEU A 105 -22.40 -5.66 3.63
CA LEU A 105 -21.47 -4.84 2.82
C LEU A 105 -21.77 -3.35 2.96
N LYS A 106 -23.04 -2.95 2.91
CA LYS A 106 -23.47 -1.55 3.13
C LYS A 106 -23.06 -0.99 4.49
N ARG A 107 -22.90 -1.83 5.51
CA ARG A 107 -22.47 -1.41 6.86
C ARG A 107 -20.97 -1.33 7.06
N ASN A 108 -20.16 -1.83 6.12
CA ASN A 108 -18.70 -1.75 6.23
C ASN A 108 -18.26 -0.28 6.21
N PRO A 109 -17.54 0.21 7.26
CA PRO A 109 -17.17 1.63 7.37
C PRO A 109 -16.25 2.10 6.25
N THR A 110 -15.29 1.24 5.82
CA THR A 110 -14.35 1.56 4.75
C THR A 110 -15.08 1.77 3.43
N VAL A 111 -15.98 0.84 3.07
CA VAL A 111 -16.81 0.94 1.85
C VAL A 111 -17.65 2.23 1.87
N LYS A 112 -18.29 2.54 3.01
CA LYS A 112 -19.09 3.77 3.15
C LYS A 112 -18.26 5.03 2.90
N ASN A 113 -17.08 5.10 3.49
CA ASN A 113 -16.20 6.27 3.35
C ASN A 113 -15.72 6.42 1.91
N GLU A 114 -15.26 5.33 1.30
CA GLU A 114 -14.79 5.35 -0.09
C GLU A 114 -15.90 5.68 -1.09
N MET A 115 -17.12 5.18 -0.89
CA MET A 115 -18.28 5.55 -1.73
C MET A 115 -18.55 7.06 -1.69
N LYS A 116 -18.42 7.70 -0.51
CA LYS A 116 -18.56 9.15 -0.35
C LYS A 116 -17.43 9.91 -1.04
N GLU A 117 -16.17 9.49 -0.82
CA GLU A 117 -14.99 10.12 -1.42
C GLU A 117 -15.02 10.05 -2.96
N LYS A 118 -15.57 8.96 -3.53
CA LYS A 118 -15.69 8.75 -4.97
C LYS A 118 -16.90 9.45 -5.62
N ASN A 119 -17.81 10.01 -4.81
CA ASN A 119 -19.03 10.69 -5.30
C ASN A 119 -19.86 9.85 -6.27
N PHE A 120 -20.01 8.55 -6.04
CA PHE A 120 -20.80 7.67 -6.92
C PHE A 120 -22.31 7.95 -6.89
N GLY A 121 -22.80 8.64 -5.85
CA GLY A 121 -24.25 8.79 -5.61
C GLY A 121 -24.95 7.44 -5.53
N ASP A 122 -26.05 7.29 -6.26
CA ASP A 122 -26.81 6.02 -6.31
C ASP A 122 -26.24 5.03 -7.36
N SER A 123 -25.33 5.47 -8.21
CA SER A 123 -24.76 4.66 -9.31
C SER A 123 -23.42 4.01 -8.93
N VAL A 124 -23.40 3.23 -7.86
CA VAL A 124 -22.20 2.51 -7.42
C VAL A 124 -21.93 1.32 -8.33
N PRO A 125 -20.75 1.20 -8.96
CA PRO A 125 -20.42 0.00 -9.72
C PRO A 125 -20.44 -1.25 -8.84
N THR A 126 -21.06 -2.34 -9.33
CA THR A 126 -21.15 -3.59 -8.55
C THR A 126 -19.79 -4.12 -8.13
N GLY A 127 -18.80 -4.09 -9.03
CA GLY A 127 -17.43 -4.53 -8.70
C GLY A 127 -16.80 -3.71 -7.57
N PHE A 128 -17.09 -2.39 -7.54
CA PHE A 128 -16.66 -1.53 -6.43
C PHE A 128 -17.39 -1.89 -5.12
N PHE A 129 -18.67 -2.23 -5.19
CA PHE A 129 -19.45 -2.54 -4.00
C PHE A 129 -19.07 -3.89 -3.35
N ILE A 130 -18.70 -4.88 -4.17
CA ILE A 130 -18.36 -6.23 -3.72
C ILE A 130 -16.86 -6.45 -3.43
N TYR A 131 -15.99 -5.45 -3.67
CA TYR A 131 -14.55 -5.62 -3.50
C TYR A 131 -14.11 -6.15 -2.12
N PRO A 132 -14.83 -5.93 -0.99
CA PRO A 132 -14.45 -6.54 0.29
C PRO A 132 -14.51 -8.07 0.27
N VAL A 133 -15.38 -8.64 -0.57
CA VAL A 133 -15.50 -10.10 -0.76
C VAL A 133 -14.35 -10.59 -1.63
N SER A 134 -14.02 -9.86 -2.69
CA SER A 134 -12.84 -10.14 -3.52
C SER A 134 -11.54 -10.06 -2.70
N GLN A 135 -11.40 -9.05 -1.83
CA GLN A 135 -10.24 -8.95 -0.95
C GLN A 135 -10.16 -10.12 0.05
N ALA A 136 -11.29 -10.63 0.51
CA ALA A 136 -11.31 -11.83 1.34
C ALA A 136 -10.83 -13.06 0.56
N ALA A 137 -11.18 -13.17 -0.73
CA ALA A 137 -10.66 -14.22 -1.60
C ALA A 137 -9.15 -14.09 -1.81
N ASP A 138 -8.64 -12.86 -2.04
CA ASP A 138 -7.21 -12.60 -2.14
C ASP A 138 -6.45 -13.10 -0.90
N ILE A 139 -6.95 -12.80 0.29
CA ILE A 139 -6.31 -13.15 1.56
C ILE A 139 -6.35 -14.67 1.80
N THR A 140 -7.50 -15.28 1.60
CA THR A 140 -7.72 -16.68 1.96
C THR A 140 -7.14 -17.66 0.95
N ALA A 141 -7.04 -17.30 -0.33
CA ALA A 141 -6.44 -18.13 -1.38
C ALA A 141 -4.99 -18.55 -1.02
N PHE A 142 -4.24 -17.67 -0.39
CA PHE A 142 -2.87 -17.94 0.05
C PHE A 142 -2.77 -18.40 1.50
N LYS A 143 -3.91 -18.65 2.16
CA LYS A 143 -3.96 -18.98 3.61
C LYS A 143 -3.16 -17.98 4.44
N ALA A 144 -3.19 -16.70 4.06
CA ALA A 144 -2.45 -15.65 4.71
C ALA A 144 -2.97 -15.43 6.15
N SER A 145 -2.08 -15.59 7.12
CA SER A 145 -2.39 -15.35 8.53
C SER A 145 -2.07 -13.92 8.97
N ILE A 146 -1.22 -13.22 8.21
CA ILE A 146 -0.76 -11.85 8.48
C ILE A 146 -1.00 -10.98 7.26
N VAL A 147 -1.62 -9.82 7.47
CA VAL A 147 -1.88 -8.83 6.41
C VAL A 147 -1.44 -7.45 6.92
N PRO A 148 -0.33 -6.89 6.41
CA PRO A 148 0.07 -5.52 6.71
C PRO A 148 -0.93 -4.52 6.13
N VAL A 149 -1.56 -3.72 7.00
CA VAL A 149 -2.61 -2.77 6.63
C VAL A 149 -2.55 -1.50 7.47
N GLY A 150 -3.09 -0.40 6.95
CA GLY A 150 -3.44 0.77 7.75
C GLY A 150 -4.68 0.52 8.61
N GLU A 151 -4.89 1.38 9.62
CA GLU A 151 -6.06 1.27 10.52
C GLU A 151 -7.40 1.33 9.79
N ASP A 152 -7.47 2.07 8.70
CA ASP A 152 -8.65 2.18 7.84
C ASP A 152 -9.05 0.87 7.16
N GLN A 153 -8.15 -0.11 7.11
CA GLN A 153 -8.38 -1.43 6.52
C GLN A 153 -8.73 -2.53 7.55
N ILE A 154 -8.75 -2.22 8.83
CA ILE A 154 -9.18 -3.16 9.87
C ILE A 154 -10.57 -3.75 9.58
N PRO A 155 -11.59 -2.95 9.16
CA PRO A 155 -12.91 -3.49 8.83
C PRO A 155 -12.91 -4.51 7.68
N MET A 156 -11.89 -4.47 6.80
CA MET A 156 -11.73 -5.45 5.72
C MET A 156 -11.20 -6.79 6.23
N ILE A 157 -10.28 -6.76 7.20
CA ILE A 157 -9.79 -7.98 7.86
C ILE A 157 -10.90 -8.61 8.71
N GLU A 158 -11.71 -7.81 9.37
CA GLU A 158 -12.90 -8.28 10.10
C GLU A 158 -13.91 -8.94 9.16
N GLN A 159 -14.21 -8.31 8.02
CA GLN A 159 -15.09 -8.87 6.99
C GLN A 159 -14.55 -10.20 6.43
N THR A 160 -13.24 -10.27 6.17
CA THR A 160 -12.57 -11.51 5.76
C THR A 160 -12.76 -12.61 6.82
N ASN A 161 -12.53 -12.29 8.09
CA ASN A 161 -12.66 -13.25 9.19
C ASN A 161 -14.11 -13.69 9.45
N GLU A 162 -15.09 -12.84 9.15
CA GLU A 162 -16.50 -13.21 9.16
C GLU A 162 -16.81 -14.23 8.04
N ILE A 163 -16.30 -14.00 6.82
CA ILE A 163 -16.45 -14.95 5.70
C ILE A 163 -15.82 -16.30 6.05
N VAL A 164 -14.58 -16.29 6.57
CA VAL A 164 -13.89 -17.50 7.03
C VAL A 164 -14.72 -18.28 8.05
N LYS A 165 -15.24 -17.57 9.06
CA LYS A 165 -16.10 -18.20 10.09
C LYS A 165 -17.37 -18.79 9.47
N THR A 166 -18.05 -18.01 8.63
CA THR A 166 -19.30 -18.45 8.00
C THR A 166 -19.05 -19.68 7.10
N PHE A 167 -18.01 -19.66 6.25
CA PHE A 167 -17.64 -20.77 5.41
C PHE A 167 -17.38 -22.05 6.21
N ASN A 168 -16.44 -21.99 7.16
CA ASN A 168 -16.03 -23.15 7.96
C ASN A 168 -17.20 -23.73 8.77
N ASN A 169 -18.11 -22.89 9.28
CA ASN A 169 -19.30 -23.35 10.01
C ASN A 169 -20.35 -23.97 9.09
N THR A 170 -20.59 -23.36 7.91
CA THR A 170 -21.60 -23.84 6.95
C THR A 170 -21.22 -25.22 6.42
N TYR A 171 -19.97 -25.41 6.02
CA TYR A 171 -19.49 -26.65 5.43
C TYR A 171 -18.86 -27.60 6.46
N LYS A 172 -18.84 -27.23 7.75
CA LYS A 172 -18.32 -28.03 8.87
C LYS A 172 -16.88 -28.54 8.66
N GLN A 173 -16.06 -27.74 7.99
CA GLN A 173 -14.66 -28.02 7.67
C GLN A 173 -13.79 -26.80 7.94
N ASN A 174 -12.55 -27.01 8.38
CA ASN A 174 -11.60 -25.95 8.75
C ASN A 174 -10.63 -25.65 7.58
N VAL A 175 -11.18 -25.29 6.42
CA VAL A 175 -10.41 -25.03 5.19
C VAL A 175 -9.77 -23.65 5.20
N LEU A 176 -10.56 -22.63 5.51
CA LEU A 176 -10.12 -21.25 5.46
C LEU A 176 -9.49 -20.80 6.79
N LYS A 177 -8.40 -20.02 6.71
CA LYS A 177 -7.68 -19.48 7.88
C LYS A 177 -8.05 -18.03 8.13
N ARG A 178 -8.15 -17.66 9.40
CA ARG A 178 -8.30 -16.27 9.83
C ARG A 178 -7.01 -15.50 9.64
N ALA A 179 -7.14 -14.24 9.27
CA ALA A 179 -6.04 -13.30 9.13
C ALA A 179 -5.99 -12.30 10.29
N LYS A 180 -4.78 -11.82 10.60
CA LYS A 180 -4.52 -10.74 11.56
C LYS A 180 -3.98 -9.53 10.83
N ALA A 181 -4.48 -8.35 11.18
CA ALA A 181 -3.90 -7.10 10.73
C ALA A 181 -2.53 -6.86 11.38
N LEU A 182 -1.52 -6.51 10.58
CA LEU A 182 -0.22 -6.04 11.06
C LEU A 182 -0.15 -4.53 10.84
N LEU A 183 -0.43 -3.77 11.89
CA LEU A 183 -0.45 -2.32 11.84
C LEU A 183 0.97 -1.71 11.76
N PRO A 184 1.12 -0.51 11.17
CA PRO A 184 2.37 0.24 11.23
C PRO A 184 2.74 0.61 12.67
N GLU A 185 4.03 0.88 12.91
CA GLU A 185 4.50 1.35 14.21
C GLU A 185 3.86 2.72 14.52
N LYS A 186 3.52 2.95 15.81
CA LYS A 186 2.98 4.24 16.27
C LYS A 186 3.95 5.37 15.94
N GLY A 187 3.45 6.46 15.36
CA GLY A 187 4.25 7.63 14.97
C GLY A 187 4.75 7.61 13.52
N MET A 188 4.67 6.50 12.81
CA MET A 188 4.85 6.48 11.34
C MET A 188 3.53 6.78 10.63
N GLY A 189 2.88 7.88 11.04
CA GLY A 189 1.59 8.32 10.49
C GLY A 189 1.67 8.64 8.99
N ARG A 190 0.51 8.86 8.43
CA ARG A 190 0.38 9.29 7.02
C ARG A 190 1.06 10.64 6.82
N LEU A 191 2.03 10.71 5.93
CA LEU A 191 2.65 11.98 5.55
C LEU A 191 1.63 12.88 4.82
N PRO A 192 1.54 14.18 5.17
CA PRO A 192 0.78 15.15 4.39
C PRO A 192 1.41 15.33 3.00
N GLY A 193 0.65 15.86 2.06
CA GLY A 193 1.20 16.34 0.80
C GLY A 193 2.16 17.51 1.02
N VAL A 194 2.96 17.85 0.02
CA VAL A 194 3.90 18.98 0.10
C VAL A 194 3.18 20.33 0.34
N ASP A 195 1.88 20.39 0.00
CA ASP A 195 1.00 21.53 0.24
C ASP A 195 0.53 21.69 1.71
N GLY A 196 0.78 20.69 2.55
CA GLY A 196 0.40 20.70 3.96
C GLY A 196 -1.12 20.63 4.23
N LYS A 197 -1.96 20.60 3.20
CA LYS A 197 -3.43 20.71 3.33
C LYS A 197 -4.14 19.38 3.32
N ALA A 198 -3.65 18.44 2.55
CA ALA A 198 -4.30 17.16 2.35
C ALA A 198 -3.29 16.01 2.44
N LYS A 199 -3.81 14.80 2.55
CA LYS A 199 -3.03 13.57 2.38
C LYS A 199 -2.30 13.61 1.03
N MET A 200 -1.09 13.08 1.02
CA MET A 200 -0.33 12.87 -0.21
C MET A 200 -1.16 12.06 -1.22
N SER A 201 -1.36 12.63 -2.40
CA SER A 201 -2.21 12.05 -3.43
C SER A 201 -1.67 12.30 -4.83
N LYS A 202 -1.79 11.29 -5.69
CA LYS A 202 -1.43 11.39 -7.11
C LYS A 202 -2.28 12.42 -7.86
N SER A 203 -3.58 12.48 -7.55
CA SER A 203 -4.53 13.39 -8.19
C SER A 203 -4.31 14.87 -7.84
N LEU A 204 -3.77 15.15 -6.65
CA LEU A 204 -3.47 16.50 -6.20
C LEU A 204 -2.08 17.00 -6.59
N ASN A 205 -1.27 16.16 -7.21
CA ASN A 205 0.12 16.44 -7.58
C ASN A 205 0.98 16.97 -6.42
N ASN A 206 0.64 16.58 -5.18
CA ASN A 206 1.29 17.02 -3.94
C ASN A 206 2.19 15.94 -3.33
N ALA A 207 2.65 14.98 -4.13
CA ALA A 207 3.44 13.84 -3.70
C ALA A 207 4.89 13.91 -4.21
N ILE A 208 5.85 13.47 -3.39
CA ILE A 208 7.21 13.15 -3.81
C ILE A 208 7.25 11.67 -4.17
N TYR A 209 7.50 11.35 -5.46
CA TYR A 209 7.57 9.98 -5.95
C TYR A 209 8.95 9.38 -5.71
N LEU A 210 9.02 8.05 -5.56
CA LEU A 210 10.28 7.32 -5.41
C LEU A 210 11.17 7.46 -6.65
N SER A 211 10.55 7.69 -7.80
CA SER A 211 11.22 7.87 -9.10
C SER A 211 11.52 9.33 -9.47
N ASP A 212 11.20 10.30 -8.61
CA ASP A 212 11.49 11.70 -8.89
C ASP A 212 12.99 11.95 -8.98
N SER A 213 13.40 12.78 -9.93
CA SER A 213 14.80 13.21 -10.05
C SER A 213 15.21 14.10 -8.86
N PRO A 214 16.52 14.23 -8.59
CA PRO A 214 17.02 15.10 -7.53
C PRO A 214 16.48 16.53 -7.61
N ASP A 215 16.37 17.09 -8.82
CA ASP A 215 15.87 18.44 -9.04
C ASP A 215 14.39 18.58 -8.74
N ILE A 216 13.58 17.59 -9.15
CA ILE A 216 12.14 17.55 -8.85
C ILE A 216 11.91 17.44 -7.34
N ILE A 217 12.67 16.59 -6.65
CA ILE A 217 12.59 16.46 -5.19
C ILE A 217 12.93 17.80 -4.54
N ARG A 218 14.02 18.43 -4.97
CA ARG A 218 14.44 19.75 -4.45
C ARG A 218 13.35 20.80 -4.64
N GLN A 219 12.76 20.89 -5.84
CA GLN A 219 11.68 21.83 -6.12
C GLN A 219 10.48 21.58 -5.20
N LYS A 220 10.05 20.32 -5.06
CA LYS A 220 8.93 19.93 -4.19
C LYS A 220 9.22 20.24 -2.71
N VAL A 221 10.41 19.95 -2.21
CA VAL A 221 10.80 20.26 -0.82
C VAL A 221 10.85 21.77 -0.59
N MET A 222 11.42 22.55 -1.52
CA MET A 222 11.48 24.01 -1.39
C MET A 222 10.10 24.66 -1.46
N SER A 223 9.11 24.03 -2.12
CA SER A 223 7.72 24.50 -2.17
C SER A 223 6.85 24.02 -1.00
N MET A 224 7.37 23.21 -0.08
CA MET A 224 6.60 22.70 1.06
C MET A 224 6.02 23.82 1.90
N TYR A 225 4.79 23.58 2.37
CA TYR A 225 4.12 24.46 3.32
C TYR A 225 4.88 24.52 4.65
N THR A 226 5.03 25.75 5.16
CA THR A 226 5.63 26.06 6.45
C THR A 226 4.67 26.99 7.24
N ASP A 227 5.10 27.50 8.38
CA ASP A 227 4.30 28.43 9.17
C ASP A 227 4.12 29.78 8.41
N PRO A 228 2.89 30.18 8.06
CA PRO A 228 2.65 31.44 7.34
C PRO A 228 2.94 32.69 8.17
N ASN A 229 3.06 32.57 9.48
CA ASN A 229 3.39 33.68 10.39
C ASN A 229 4.90 33.85 10.59
N HIS A 230 5.72 32.88 10.16
CA HIS A 230 7.17 32.93 10.21
C HIS A 230 7.73 33.71 9.00
N ILE A 231 7.53 35.04 8.99
CA ILE A 231 7.88 35.90 7.84
C ILE A 231 9.37 36.26 7.86
N ARG A 232 9.90 36.59 9.03
CA ARG A 232 11.32 36.93 9.22
C ARG A 232 12.05 35.81 9.95
N VAL A 233 13.32 35.64 9.69
CA VAL A 233 14.14 34.62 10.36
C VAL A 233 14.14 34.80 11.90
N THR A 234 13.98 36.02 12.39
CA THR A 234 13.92 36.35 13.81
C THR A 234 12.57 36.05 14.45
N ASP A 235 11.53 35.84 13.66
CA ASP A 235 10.20 35.59 14.20
C ASP A 235 10.16 34.18 14.83
N PRO A 236 9.47 33.97 15.96
CA PRO A 236 9.19 32.64 16.48
C PRO A 236 8.34 31.84 15.50
N GLY A 237 8.76 30.63 15.19
CA GLY A 237 8.04 29.74 14.27
C GLY A 237 7.27 28.63 14.97
N ARG A 238 6.18 28.17 14.37
CA ARG A 238 5.38 27.03 14.85
C ARG A 238 5.77 25.77 14.11
N ILE A 239 6.02 24.70 14.87
CA ILE A 239 6.36 23.38 14.31
C ILE A 239 5.13 22.49 14.09
N GLU A 240 4.05 22.73 14.81
CA GLU A 240 2.77 22.04 14.66
C GLU A 240 2.17 22.37 13.29
N ASP A 241 1.68 21.36 12.59
CA ASP A 241 1.17 21.46 11.21
C ASP A 241 2.19 21.96 10.17
N ASN A 242 3.46 22.07 10.54
CA ASN A 242 4.54 22.41 9.63
C ASN A 242 4.99 21.15 8.87
N THR A 243 4.71 21.14 7.58
CA THR A 243 4.99 19.97 6.72
C THR A 243 6.46 19.56 6.74
N VAL A 244 7.38 20.53 6.76
CA VAL A 244 8.82 20.26 6.73
C VAL A 244 9.26 19.51 8.00
N PHE A 245 8.80 19.93 9.19
CA PHE A 245 9.11 19.22 10.43
C PHE A 245 8.44 17.86 10.52
N THR A 246 7.22 17.69 9.98
CA THR A 246 6.58 16.38 9.88
C THR A 246 7.43 15.39 9.07
N TYR A 247 8.01 15.84 7.95
CA TYR A 247 8.91 15.00 7.15
C TYR A 247 10.25 14.77 7.85
N LEU A 248 10.81 15.75 8.53
CA LEU A 248 12.01 15.58 9.34
C LEU A 248 11.80 14.56 10.47
N ASP A 249 10.62 14.55 11.11
CA ASP A 249 10.27 13.56 12.12
C ASP A 249 10.28 12.13 11.55
N ALA A 250 9.84 11.97 10.30
CA ALA A 250 9.77 10.66 9.64
C ALA A 250 11.14 10.18 9.13
N PHE A 251 11.99 11.06 8.61
CA PHE A 251 13.21 10.69 7.89
C PHE A 251 14.52 10.98 8.63
N CYS A 252 14.56 11.98 9.50
CA CYS A 252 15.78 12.35 10.20
C CYS A 252 16.17 11.31 11.24
N LYS A 253 17.39 10.76 11.11
CA LYS A 253 17.94 9.77 12.05
C LYS A 253 18.53 10.43 13.29
N ASP A 254 19.10 11.62 13.14
CA ASP A 254 19.66 12.42 14.25
C ASP A 254 18.53 13.16 14.98
N LYS A 255 17.91 12.45 15.93
CA LYS A 255 16.82 12.99 16.73
C LYS A 255 17.26 14.12 17.67
N LYS A 256 18.54 14.14 18.09
CA LYS A 256 19.08 15.18 18.96
C LYS A 256 19.17 16.49 18.17
N TYR A 257 19.83 16.47 17.03
CA TYR A 257 19.94 17.65 16.17
C TYR A 257 18.59 18.17 15.71
N LEU A 258 17.65 17.27 15.39
CA LEU A 258 16.28 17.66 15.04
C LEU A 258 15.57 18.36 16.20
N ALA A 259 15.75 17.89 17.44
CA ALA A 259 15.16 18.54 18.61
C ALA A 259 15.76 19.96 18.83
N GLU A 260 17.07 20.10 18.72
CA GLU A 260 17.77 21.42 18.81
C GLU A 260 17.27 22.36 17.69
N MET A 261 17.10 21.85 16.46
CA MET A 261 16.57 22.62 15.33
C MET A 261 15.14 23.08 15.58
N LYS A 262 14.28 22.25 16.16
CA LYS A 262 12.90 22.59 16.52
C LYS A 262 12.85 23.70 17.58
N GLU A 263 13.66 23.61 18.63
CA GLU A 263 13.73 24.65 19.67
C GLU A 263 14.25 25.96 19.11
N HIS A 264 15.29 25.92 18.25
CA HIS A 264 15.81 27.12 17.58
C HIS A 264 14.76 27.77 16.66
N TYR A 265 13.97 26.98 15.95
CA TYR A 265 12.88 27.48 15.08
C TYR A 265 11.78 28.16 15.91
N LYS A 266 11.38 27.57 17.03
CA LYS A 266 10.39 28.14 17.95
C LYS A 266 10.88 29.44 18.62
N ALA A 267 12.16 29.54 18.94
CA ALA A 267 12.74 30.73 19.55
C ALA A 267 12.94 31.89 18.56
N GLY A 268 12.87 31.61 17.26
CA GLY A 268 13.31 32.55 16.23
C GLY A 268 14.82 32.43 15.97
N GLY A 269 15.26 32.85 14.78
CA GLY A 269 16.68 32.79 14.35
C GLY A 269 16.99 31.66 13.34
N LEU A 270 16.02 30.76 13.04
CA LEU A 270 16.18 29.70 12.04
C LEU A 270 15.14 29.83 10.92
N GLY A 271 15.58 30.28 9.75
CA GLY A 271 14.69 30.48 8.60
C GLY A 271 14.29 29.19 7.89
N ASP A 272 13.06 29.16 7.32
CA ASP A 272 12.47 28.04 6.59
C ASP A 272 13.37 27.45 5.50
N VAL A 273 14.06 28.30 4.75
CA VAL A 273 14.96 27.87 3.67
C VAL A 273 16.06 26.95 4.19
N LYS A 274 16.60 27.23 5.39
CA LYS A 274 17.65 26.39 6.00
C LYS A 274 17.10 25.04 6.41
N VAL A 275 15.91 25.02 7.01
CA VAL A 275 15.23 23.77 7.41
C VAL A 275 14.86 22.93 6.18
N LYS A 276 14.34 23.56 5.11
CA LYS A 276 14.02 22.88 3.84
C LYS A 276 15.27 22.32 3.15
N LYS A 277 16.40 23.03 3.15
CA LYS A 277 17.67 22.52 2.62
C LYS A 277 18.11 21.26 3.37
N TYR A 278 18.05 21.27 4.70
CA TYR A 278 18.39 20.11 5.52
C TYR A 278 17.45 18.92 5.24
N LEU A 279 16.14 19.15 5.13
CA LEU A 279 15.20 18.11 4.74
C LEU A 279 15.52 17.55 3.35
N ASN A 280 15.86 18.41 2.38
CA ASN A 280 16.22 17.98 1.04
C ASN A 280 17.45 17.05 1.07
N GLU A 281 18.48 17.37 1.82
CA GLU A 281 19.67 16.52 1.97
C GLU A 281 19.31 15.14 2.52
N ILE A 282 18.45 15.07 3.54
CA ILE A 282 17.99 13.81 4.14
C ILE A 282 17.17 12.99 3.12
N ILE A 283 16.23 13.60 2.42
CA ILE A 283 15.39 12.91 1.43
C ILE A 283 16.24 12.43 0.25
N GLN A 284 17.18 13.25 -0.24
CA GLN A 284 18.09 12.85 -1.31
C GLN A 284 18.92 11.62 -0.92
N ALA A 285 19.52 11.64 0.28
CA ALA A 285 20.31 10.52 0.78
C ALA A 285 19.48 9.22 0.95
N GLU A 286 18.21 9.33 1.39
CA GLU A 286 17.32 8.16 1.53
C GLU A 286 16.89 7.62 0.15
N LEU A 287 16.61 8.49 -0.84
CA LEU A 287 16.07 8.08 -2.15
C LEU A 287 17.16 7.77 -3.20
N GLU A 288 18.38 8.23 -3.04
CA GLU A 288 19.46 7.97 -4.01
C GLU A 288 19.71 6.47 -4.25
N PRO A 289 19.86 5.61 -3.22
CA PRO A 289 20.03 4.17 -3.46
C PRO A 289 18.80 3.53 -4.13
N ILE A 290 17.61 4.06 -3.89
CA ILE A 290 16.38 3.59 -4.53
C ILE A 290 16.38 3.95 -6.02
N ARG A 291 16.72 5.20 -6.38
CA ARG A 291 16.86 5.64 -7.78
C ARG A 291 17.93 4.83 -8.54
N ASN A 292 19.05 4.57 -7.90
CA ASN A 292 20.15 3.82 -8.52
C ASN A 292 19.72 2.37 -8.84
N ARG A 293 19.05 1.67 -7.91
CA ARG A 293 18.49 0.35 -8.19
C ARG A 293 17.40 0.41 -9.26
N ARG A 294 16.53 1.43 -9.22
CA ARG A 294 15.48 1.60 -10.22
C ARG A 294 16.05 1.73 -11.64
N SER A 295 17.09 2.53 -11.82
CA SER A 295 17.77 2.68 -13.11
C SER A 295 18.29 1.35 -13.66
N GLN A 296 18.81 0.48 -12.80
CA GLN A 296 19.26 -0.85 -13.20
C GLN A 296 18.11 -1.73 -13.69
N TYR A 297 16.99 -1.75 -12.96
CA TYR A 297 15.81 -2.55 -13.33
C TYR A 297 15.10 -2.02 -14.58
N GLN A 298 15.02 -0.70 -14.75
CA GLN A 298 14.40 -0.09 -15.94
C GLN A 298 15.08 -0.49 -17.26
N ASN A 299 16.36 -0.81 -17.22
CA ASN A 299 17.13 -1.25 -18.39
C ASN A 299 16.95 -2.75 -18.68
N ASN A 300 16.24 -3.51 -17.85
CA ASN A 300 16.03 -4.94 -18.00
C ASN A 300 14.55 -5.32 -17.77
N LEU A 301 13.67 -4.87 -18.65
CA LEU A 301 12.23 -5.14 -18.54
C LEU A 301 11.89 -6.63 -18.71
N ASP A 302 12.65 -7.38 -19.49
CA ASP A 302 12.45 -8.82 -19.66
C ASP A 302 12.56 -9.54 -18.31
N TYR A 303 13.56 -9.20 -17.51
CA TYR A 303 13.71 -9.73 -16.16
C TYR A 303 12.51 -9.35 -15.24
N ILE A 304 11.95 -8.16 -15.41
CA ILE A 304 10.75 -7.75 -14.67
C ILE A 304 9.55 -8.62 -15.03
N TYR A 305 9.37 -8.91 -16.32
CA TYR A 305 8.29 -9.81 -16.78
C TYR A 305 8.50 -11.25 -16.32
N GLU A 306 9.73 -11.75 -16.28
CA GLU A 306 10.06 -13.07 -15.72
C GLU A 306 9.69 -13.17 -14.24
N ILE A 307 10.06 -12.18 -13.41
CA ILE A 307 9.67 -12.13 -11.98
C ILE A 307 8.15 -12.22 -11.84
N LEU A 308 7.39 -11.44 -12.62
CA LEU A 308 5.92 -11.42 -12.54
C LEU A 308 5.31 -12.74 -13.00
N LYS A 309 5.85 -13.34 -14.07
CA LYS A 309 5.39 -14.62 -14.62
C LYS A 309 5.63 -15.75 -13.63
N ASP A 310 6.84 -15.86 -13.12
CA ASP A 310 7.21 -16.92 -12.17
C ASP A 310 6.47 -16.76 -10.85
N GLY A 311 6.36 -15.53 -10.34
CA GLY A 311 5.59 -15.24 -9.16
C GLY A 311 4.11 -15.56 -9.33
N SER A 312 3.51 -15.23 -10.48
CA SER A 312 2.12 -15.57 -10.76
C SER A 312 1.90 -17.08 -10.88
N ASN A 313 2.81 -17.81 -11.52
CA ASN A 313 2.73 -19.27 -11.62
C ASN A 313 2.78 -19.93 -10.23
N GLN A 314 3.72 -19.50 -9.36
CA GLN A 314 3.84 -20.03 -7.99
C GLN A 314 2.61 -19.66 -7.14
N ALA A 315 2.14 -18.43 -7.23
CA ALA A 315 0.94 -17.99 -6.53
C ALA A 315 -0.29 -18.80 -6.96
N ARG A 316 -0.44 -19.04 -8.26
CA ARG A 316 -1.55 -19.81 -8.82
C ARG A 316 -1.59 -21.24 -8.31
N LEU A 317 -0.45 -21.92 -8.18
CA LEU A 317 -0.40 -23.29 -7.62
C LEU A 317 -1.02 -23.34 -6.22
N ILE A 318 -0.75 -22.35 -5.38
CA ILE A 318 -1.26 -22.29 -4.00
C ILE A 318 -2.75 -21.94 -4.00
N ALA A 319 -3.17 -20.99 -4.84
CA ALA A 319 -4.58 -20.61 -4.98
C ALA A 319 -5.42 -21.74 -5.51
N SER A 320 -4.92 -22.50 -6.50
CA SER A 320 -5.59 -23.68 -7.06
C SER A 320 -5.79 -24.77 -6.01
N GLN A 321 -4.79 -25.03 -5.18
CA GLN A 321 -4.92 -25.98 -4.07
C GLN A 321 -6.00 -25.55 -3.08
N THR A 322 -6.01 -24.25 -2.70
CA THR A 322 -7.01 -23.72 -1.77
C THR A 322 -8.42 -23.77 -2.38
N LEU A 323 -8.56 -23.44 -3.67
CA LEU A 323 -9.83 -23.54 -4.37
C LEU A 323 -10.32 -24.99 -4.42
N HIS A 324 -9.44 -25.95 -4.68
CA HIS A 324 -9.78 -27.37 -4.66
C HIS A 324 -10.32 -27.78 -3.27
N GLU A 325 -9.65 -27.43 -2.19
CA GLU A 325 -10.12 -27.70 -0.83
C GLU A 325 -11.48 -27.02 -0.52
N VAL A 326 -11.71 -25.82 -1.07
CA VAL A 326 -13.00 -25.12 -0.96
C VAL A 326 -14.10 -25.87 -1.69
N ARG A 327 -13.85 -26.30 -2.93
CA ARG A 327 -14.82 -27.09 -3.73
C ARG A 327 -15.13 -28.43 -3.08
N ASP A 328 -14.12 -29.12 -2.51
CA ASP A 328 -14.32 -30.36 -1.77
C ASP A 328 -15.23 -30.14 -0.55
N ALA A 329 -14.96 -29.10 0.23
CA ALA A 329 -15.78 -28.76 1.40
C ALA A 329 -17.25 -28.46 1.01
N MET A 330 -17.45 -27.83 -0.15
CA MET A 330 -18.77 -27.50 -0.69
C MET A 330 -19.46 -28.70 -1.37
N GLY A 331 -18.75 -29.79 -1.63
CA GLY A 331 -19.28 -30.97 -2.35
C GLY A 331 -19.51 -30.71 -3.83
N ILE A 332 -18.75 -29.80 -4.46
CA ILE A 332 -18.90 -29.45 -5.90
C ILE A 332 -17.68 -29.85 -6.73
N ASN A 333 -16.81 -30.65 -6.19
CA ASN A 333 -15.67 -31.24 -6.89
C ASN A 333 -16.12 -32.62 -7.42
N TYR A 334 -16.66 -32.65 -8.65
CA TYR A 334 -17.32 -33.83 -9.19
C TYR A 334 -16.37 -34.81 -9.91
N PHE A 335 -15.15 -34.35 -10.27
CA PHE A 335 -14.21 -35.13 -11.10
C PHE A 335 -12.77 -35.03 -10.53
#